data_c1467588c68f765f5481abc8b06c007f
#
_entry.id   c1467588c68f765f5481abc8b06c007f
#
_cell.length_a   1.000
_cell.length_b   1.000
_cell.length_c   1.000
_cell.angle_alpha   90.00
_cell.angle_beta   90.00
_cell.angle_gamma   90.00
#
_symmetry.space_group_name_H-M   'P 1'
#
loop_
_entity.id
_entity.type
_entity.pdbx_description
1 polymer ?
#
loop_
_entity_poly.entity_id
_entity_poly.type
_entity_poly.pdbx_seq_one_letter_code
_entity_poly.pdbx_strand_id
1 'polypeptide(L)'
;MLIGMMGAGKTTVGRALAARRGWSFVDSDAQIEARTGRTVAQIWAEEGEPAFRQLESEVLVEALAAEEPSVVAAAGGVVLDPLNRARIRQAGPVVWLRADPTTLARRVRKGDHRPLLDSGPAEVLARLAAERGDLYADLADVVVDVDGLSADEVVARIEEAVGHTTADGGLASVRVELGERSYPVLIGPGARHRLLEVLPVGARRAAVVTQAGVGVTVDAGIEQRTVVMGEGEEAKCLETVEELCRGFTRFGLTRADVVVAVGGGVVTDTAGLAAALYHRGVAVIHVATTLLAQVDAAIGGKTGVNLPEGKNLVGAFWQPAAVLCDTEVLQTLSPEEYRSGLGEMAKYHFLTDSADFVDLPLAEKVARCVAIKAAFVAADEREDPSAERPAKRSRAVLNYGHTLAHALETAGHYDLRHGEAVAIGLVFAARLARRLGRIDDDRVAEHVSVVESYGLPTSVPPSADPEELLRLMARDKKALEGFTFVLDGPGGPEVVTGVDRRDIEAVIVEGAP
;
A
#
# COMPACT_ATOMS: atom_id res chain seq x y z
N MET A 1 19.28 -7.94 -5.77
CA MET A 1 20.73 -7.84 -5.47
C MET A 1 21.10 -8.70 -4.27
N LEU A 2 22.30 -9.31 -4.22
CA LEU A 2 22.82 -10.06 -3.07
C LEU A 2 23.97 -9.30 -2.42
N ILE A 3 23.80 -8.96 -1.13
CA ILE A 3 24.82 -8.31 -0.30
C ILE A 3 25.23 -9.23 0.87
N GLY A 4 26.33 -8.92 1.52
CA GLY A 4 26.83 -9.66 2.69
C GLY A 4 28.34 -9.87 2.64
N MET A 5 28.87 -10.43 3.72
CA MET A 5 30.28 -10.67 3.91
C MET A 5 30.88 -11.65 2.89
N MET A 6 32.20 -11.60 2.72
CA MET A 6 32.92 -12.64 2.00
C MET A 6 32.70 -14.00 2.68
N GLY A 7 32.52 -15.07 1.87
CA GLY A 7 32.20 -16.40 2.40
C GLY A 7 30.71 -16.63 2.71
N ALA A 8 29.83 -15.64 2.59
CA ALA A 8 28.39 -15.80 2.79
C ALA A 8 27.70 -16.64 1.69
N GLY A 9 28.37 -16.86 0.56
CA GLY A 9 27.85 -17.70 -0.53
C GLY A 9 27.17 -16.94 -1.67
N LYS A 10 27.33 -15.62 -1.76
CA LYS A 10 26.69 -14.76 -2.77
C LYS A 10 26.82 -15.28 -4.20
N THR A 11 28.03 -15.64 -4.62
CA THR A 11 28.31 -16.17 -5.97
C THR A 11 27.57 -17.47 -6.24
N THR A 12 27.61 -18.42 -5.29
CA THR A 12 26.97 -19.74 -5.43
C THR A 12 25.45 -19.61 -5.46
N VAL A 13 24.89 -18.90 -4.47
CA VAL A 13 23.45 -18.64 -4.35
C VAL A 13 22.96 -17.79 -5.53
N GLY A 14 23.73 -16.77 -5.93
CA GLY A 14 23.36 -15.90 -7.04
C GLY A 14 23.27 -16.63 -8.38
N ARG A 15 24.23 -17.52 -8.69
CA ARG A 15 24.15 -18.36 -9.89
C ARG A 15 22.96 -19.32 -9.88
N ALA A 16 22.70 -19.96 -8.74
CA ALA A 16 21.57 -20.87 -8.60
C ALA A 16 20.23 -20.13 -8.75
N LEU A 17 20.08 -18.96 -8.13
CA LEU A 17 18.90 -18.11 -8.23
C LEU A 17 18.69 -17.61 -9.67
N ALA A 18 19.74 -17.12 -10.33
CA ALA A 18 19.69 -16.65 -11.71
C ALA A 18 19.29 -17.77 -12.67
N ALA A 19 19.89 -18.94 -12.56
CA ALA A 19 19.55 -20.11 -13.37
C ALA A 19 18.07 -20.53 -13.18
N ARG A 20 17.56 -20.48 -11.95
CA ARG A 20 16.18 -20.85 -11.62
C ARG A 20 15.15 -19.86 -12.17
N ARG A 21 15.52 -18.56 -12.22
CA ARG A 21 14.68 -17.47 -12.75
C ARG A 21 14.85 -17.26 -14.28
N GLY A 22 15.82 -17.88 -14.90
CA GLY A 22 16.16 -17.59 -16.29
C GLY A 22 16.75 -16.19 -16.50
N TRP A 23 17.41 -15.64 -15.47
CA TRP A 23 18.02 -14.30 -15.46
C TRP A 23 19.52 -14.37 -15.66
N SER A 24 20.14 -13.26 -16.06
CA SER A 24 21.59 -13.14 -16.09
C SER A 24 22.18 -13.07 -14.68
N PHE A 25 23.47 -13.47 -14.56
CA PHE A 25 24.17 -13.41 -13.28
C PHE A 25 25.42 -12.54 -13.41
N VAL A 26 25.56 -11.58 -12.48
CA VAL A 26 26.70 -10.67 -12.40
C VAL A 26 27.36 -10.83 -11.04
N ASP A 27 28.68 -11.12 -11.04
CA ASP A 27 29.52 -11.09 -9.85
C ASP A 27 30.49 -9.90 -9.99
N SER A 28 30.40 -8.93 -9.09
CA SER A 28 31.17 -7.69 -9.21
C SER A 28 32.70 -7.92 -9.12
N ASP A 29 33.15 -8.84 -8.26
CA ASP A 29 34.59 -9.18 -8.16
C ASP A 29 35.08 -9.81 -9.47
N ALA A 30 34.30 -10.76 -10.02
CA ALA A 30 34.64 -11.41 -11.29
C ALA A 30 34.62 -10.42 -12.49
N GLN A 31 33.71 -9.45 -12.48
CA GLN A 31 33.65 -8.41 -13.52
C GLN A 31 34.87 -7.47 -13.46
N ILE A 32 35.31 -7.07 -12.24
CA ILE A 32 36.55 -6.28 -12.07
C ILE A 32 37.75 -7.03 -12.62
N GLU A 33 37.88 -8.34 -12.30
CA GLU A 33 38.98 -9.17 -12.78
C GLU A 33 38.95 -9.34 -14.31
N ALA A 34 37.78 -9.57 -14.90
CA ALA A 34 37.61 -9.68 -16.34
C ALA A 34 37.96 -8.38 -17.08
N ARG A 35 37.57 -7.22 -16.52
CA ARG A 35 37.85 -5.89 -17.10
C ARG A 35 39.29 -5.47 -17.02
N THR A 36 39.95 -5.79 -15.91
CA THR A 36 41.34 -5.34 -15.66
C THR A 36 42.40 -6.36 -16.09
N GLY A 37 42.03 -7.63 -16.29
CA GLY A 37 42.96 -8.73 -16.51
C GLY A 37 43.83 -9.07 -15.28
N ARG A 38 43.48 -8.54 -14.11
CA ARG A 38 44.19 -8.70 -12.84
C ARG A 38 43.25 -9.21 -11.74
N THR A 39 43.80 -9.97 -10.82
CA THR A 39 43.02 -10.40 -9.65
C THR A 39 42.78 -9.23 -8.69
N VAL A 40 41.69 -9.33 -7.89
CA VAL A 40 41.41 -8.35 -6.81
C VAL A 40 42.63 -8.16 -5.92
N ALA A 41 43.36 -9.23 -5.58
CA ALA A 41 44.57 -9.17 -4.77
C ALA A 41 45.70 -8.36 -5.42
N GLN A 42 45.90 -8.51 -6.73
CA GLN A 42 46.89 -7.74 -7.47
C GLN A 42 46.54 -6.25 -7.52
N ILE A 43 45.29 -5.90 -7.81
CA ILE A 43 44.82 -4.50 -7.83
C ILE A 43 45.02 -3.85 -6.45
N TRP A 44 44.68 -4.57 -5.39
CA TRP A 44 44.83 -4.10 -4.01
C TRP A 44 46.30 -3.87 -3.63
N ALA A 45 47.21 -4.79 -4.05
CA ALA A 45 48.63 -4.71 -3.76
C ALA A 45 49.35 -3.61 -4.59
N GLU A 46 48.92 -3.39 -5.84
CA GLU A 46 49.60 -2.47 -6.77
C GLU A 46 49.05 -1.03 -6.66
N GLU A 47 47.70 -0.88 -6.49
CA GLU A 47 47.04 0.43 -6.56
C GLU A 47 46.37 0.84 -5.23
N GLY A 48 46.22 -0.10 -4.28
CA GLY A 48 45.64 0.13 -2.96
C GLY A 48 44.13 0.09 -2.92
N GLU A 49 43.57 0.21 -1.68
CA GLU A 49 42.16 0.15 -1.44
C GLU A 49 41.34 1.21 -2.20
N PRO A 50 41.75 2.50 -2.26
CA PRO A 50 40.94 3.54 -2.93
C PRO A 50 40.69 3.24 -4.41
N ALA A 51 41.67 2.76 -5.15
CA ALA A 51 41.54 2.40 -6.57
C ALA A 51 40.60 1.21 -6.75
N PHE A 52 40.70 0.20 -5.88
CA PHE A 52 39.78 -0.94 -5.89
C PHE A 52 38.33 -0.50 -5.61
N ARG A 53 38.09 0.40 -4.62
CA ARG A 53 36.74 0.92 -4.31
C ARG A 53 36.15 1.72 -5.46
N GLN A 54 36.95 2.43 -6.21
CA GLN A 54 36.49 3.10 -7.41
C GLN A 54 36.02 2.10 -8.48
N LEU A 55 36.76 1.04 -8.72
CA LEU A 55 36.37 -0.04 -9.65
C LEU A 55 35.10 -0.76 -9.20
N GLU A 56 34.97 -1.05 -7.89
CA GLU A 56 33.72 -1.61 -7.34
C GLU A 56 32.51 -0.72 -7.64
N SER A 57 32.65 0.60 -7.49
CA SER A 57 31.57 1.56 -7.75
C SER A 57 31.24 1.65 -9.24
N GLU A 58 32.24 1.64 -10.13
CA GLU A 58 32.01 1.67 -11.58
C GLU A 58 31.29 0.41 -12.06
N VAL A 59 31.75 -0.77 -11.63
CA VAL A 59 31.13 -2.06 -11.99
C VAL A 59 29.71 -2.16 -11.42
N LEU A 60 29.47 -1.65 -10.21
CA LEU A 60 28.13 -1.61 -9.64
C LEU A 60 27.18 -0.77 -10.52
N VAL A 61 27.61 0.43 -10.94
CA VAL A 61 26.79 1.30 -11.81
C VAL A 61 26.46 0.61 -13.12
N GLU A 62 27.42 -0.05 -13.76
CA GLU A 62 27.21 -0.79 -15.01
C GLU A 62 26.23 -1.96 -14.80
N ALA A 63 26.39 -2.72 -13.71
CA ALA A 63 25.51 -3.84 -13.40
C ALA A 63 24.07 -3.41 -13.12
N LEU A 64 23.87 -2.24 -12.52
CA LEU A 64 22.54 -1.68 -12.20
C LEU A 64 21.88 -1.00 -13.40
N ALA A 65 22.64 -0.60 -14.43
CA ALA A 65 22.12 0.02 -15.65
C ALA A 65 21.63 -1.02 -16.69
N ALA A 66 21.76 -2.32 -16.43
CA ALA A 66 21.32 -3.36 -17.35
C ALA A 66 19.79 -3.37 -17.47
N GLU A 67 19.27 -3.36 -18.71
CA GLU A 67 17.83 -3.41 -19.00
C GLU A 67 17.23 -4.80 -18.76
N GLU A 68 18.03 -5.86 -18.84
CA GLU A 68 17.58 -7.23 -18.64
C GLU A 68 17.61 -7.65 -17.15
N PRO A 69 16.62 -8.42 -16.68
CA PRO A 69 16.62 -8.91 -15.31
C PRO A 69 17.89 -9.68 -14.96
N SER A 70 18.54 -9.30 -13.88
CA SER A 70 19.81 -9.90 -13.45
C SER A 70 19.88 -10.13 -11.94
N VAL A 71 20.63 -11.14 -11.52
CA VAL A 71 21.03 -11.33 -10.13
C VAL A 71 22.46 -10.79 -9.96
N VAL A 72 22.63 -9.75 -9.18
CA VAL A 72 23.94 -9.12 -8.93
C VAL A 72 24.45 -9.55 -7.55
N ALA A 73 25.61 -10.22 -7.52
CA ALA A 73 26.35 -10.51 -6.30
C ALA A 73 27.38 -9.40 -6.06
N ALA A 74 27.08 -8.50 -5.13
CA ALA A 74 27.94 -7.35 -4.86
C ALA A 74 29.12 -7.70 -3.95
N ALA A 75 30.26 -7.06 -4.17
CA ALA A 75 31.43 -7.17 -3.29
C ALA A 75 31.11 -6.71 -1.86
N GLY A 76 31.72 -7.34 -0.86
CA GLY A 76 31.37 -7.09 0.55
C GLY A 76 31.69 -5.68 1.06
N GLY A 77 32.49 -4.89 0.35
CA GLY A 77 32.83 -3.53 0.73
C GLY A 77 31.99 -2.44 0.06
N VAL A 78 31.17 -2.80 -0.91
CA VAL A 78 30.39 -1.84 -1.70
C VAL A 78 29.44 -0.98 -0.84
N VAL A 79 29.00 -1.51 0.31
CA VAL A 79 28.11 -0.83 1.25
C VAL A 79 28.77 0.29 2.06
N LEU A 80 30.10 0.41 2.01
CA LEU A 80 30.83 1.45 2.74
C LEU A 80 30.59 2.85 2.12
N ASP A 81 30.42 2.91 0.80
CA ASP A 81 30.16 4.16 0.09
C ASP A 81 28.66 4.53 0.15
N PRO A 82 28.30 5.72 0.69
CA PRO A 82 26.92 6.19 0.75
C PRO A 82 26.23 6.30 -0.62
N LEU A 83 26.98 6.66 -1.68
CA LEU A 83 26.45 6.76 -3.03
C LEU A 83 26.09 5.39 -3.59
N ASN A 84 26.91 4.37 -3.31
CA ASN A 84 26.59 3.00 -3.70
C ASN A 84 25.37 2.48 -2.95
N ARG A 85 25.21 2.78 -1.66
CA ARG A 85 24.00 2.43 -0.91
C ARG A 85 22.74 3.06 -1.52
N ALA A 86 22.82 4.35 -1.89
CA ALA A 86 21.71 5.02 -2.55
C ALA A 86 21.33 4.36 -3.90
N ARG A 87 22.32 3.97 -4.70
CA ARG A 87 22.11 3.27 -5.98
C ARG A 87 21.54 1.87 -5.80
N ILE A 88 22.04 1.13 -4.81
CA ILE A 88 21.58 -0.22 -4.49
C ILE A 88 20.11 -0.21 -4.08
N ARG A 89 19.67 0.78 -3.27
CA ARG A 89 18.26 0.95 -2.88
C ARG A 89 17.32 1.18 -4.06
N GLN A 90 17.80 1.74 -5.15
CA GLN A 90 17.02 2.01 -6.36
C GLN A 90 16.98 0.84 -7.34
N ALA A 91 17.79 -0.17 -7.15
CA ALA A 91 18.03 -1.22 -8.15
C ALA A 91 17.12 -2.46 -8.02
N GLY A 92 16.18 -2.46 -7.10
CA GLY A 92 15.28 -3.59 -6.81
C GLY A 92 15.67 -4.36 -5.54
N PRO A 93 15.04 -5.51 -5.25
CA PRO A 93 15.15 -6.19 -3.96
C PRO A 93 16.60 -6.50 -3.56
N VAL A 94 16.95 -6.12 -2.33
CA VAL A 94 18.28 -6.33 -1.73
C VAL A 94 18.19 -7.43 -0.68
N VAL A 95 18.91 -8.52 -0.91
CA VAL A 95 18.95 -9.66 0.00
C VAL A 95 20.30 -9.71 0.70
N TRP A 96 20.27 -9.61 2.03
CA TRP A 96 21.47 -9.82 2.84
C TRP A 96 21.61 -11.31 3.21
N LEU A 97 22.67 -11.94 2.69
CA LEU A 97 23.09 -13.26 3.13
C LEU A 97 23.92 -13.12 4.41
N ARG A 98 23.26 -13.32 5.57
CA ARG A 98 23.88 -13.20 6.89
C ARG A 98 24.45 -14.56 7.33
N ALA A 99 25.67 -14.58 7.82
CA ALA A 99 26.30 -15.74 8.39
C ALA A 99 27.12 -15.38 9.62
N ASP A 100 27.23 -16.33 10.56
CA ASP A 100 28.13 -16.18 11.70
C ASP A 100 29.59 -16.05 11.26
N PRO A 101 30.40 -15.15 11.86
CA PRO A 101 31.82 -14.98 11.53
C PRO A 101 32.63 -16.28 11.57
N THR A 102 32.27 -17.22 12.44
CA THR A 102 32.94 -18.54 12.51
C THR A 102 32.61 -19.40 11.30
N THR A 103 31.39 -19.34 10.79
CA THR A 103 31.00 -20.00 9.54
C THR A 103 31.70 -19.38 8.33
N LEU A 104 31.78 -18.03 8.27
CA LEU A 104 32.51 -17.32 7.22
C LEU A 104 33.98 -17.72 7.21
N ALA A 105 34.64 -17.74 8.36
CA ALA A 105 36.06 -18.12 8.48
C ALA A 105 36.31 -19.58 8.02
N ARG A 106 35.38 -20.48 8.26
CA ARG A 106 35.48 -21.87 7.82
C ARG A 106 35.28 -22.03 6.30
N ARG A 107 34.41 -21.19 5.68
CA ARG A 107 34.12 -21.22 4.24
C ARG A 107 35.19 -20.54 3.40
N VAL A 108 35.87 -19.53 3.94
CA VAL A 108 37.00 -18.86 3.27
C VAL A 108 38.24 -19.74 3.41
N ARG A 109 38.56 -20.53 2.37
CA ARG A 109 39.67 -21.46 2.37
C ARG A 109 41.00 -20.75 2.27
N LYS A 110 42.07 -21.36 2.88
CA LYS A 110 43.49 -21.00 2.63
C LYS A 110 43.79 -21.21 1.12
N GLY A 111 43.98 -20.13 0.39
CA GLY A 111 44.26 -20.20 -1.05
C GLY A 111 43.59 -19.12 -1.89
N ASP A 112 42.47 -18.58 -1.45
CA ASP A 112 41.96 -17.35 -2.02
C ASP A 112 42.77 -16.20 -1.45
N HIS A 113 43.79 -15.72 -2.20
CA HIS A 113 44.61 -14.56 -1.84
C HIS A 113 43.72 -13.32 -1.69
N ARG A 114 43.19 -13.14 -0.48
CA ARG A 114 42.43 -11.96 -0.08
C ARG A 114 43.24 -11.15 0.89
N PRO A 115 43.76 -9.98 0.51
CA PRO A 115 44.71 -9.17 1.29
C PRO A 115 44.26 -8.85 2.72
N LEU A 116 42.94 -8.82 2.96
CA LEU A 116 42.36 -8.50 4.27
C LEU A 116 42.46 -9.65 5.30
N LEU A 117 42.84 -10.89 4.91
CA LEU A 117 42.73 -12.07 5.79
C LEU A 117 44.10 -12.61 6.27
N ASP A 118 45.18 -11.94 5.98
CA ASP A 118 46.56 -12.41 6.29
C ASP A 118 46.86 -12.47 7.81
N SER A 119 46.05 -11.82 8.66
CA SER A 119 46.34 -11.67 10.11
C SER A 119 45.35 -12.39 11.04
N GLY A 120 44.78 -13.54 10.60
CA GLY A 120 43.79 -14.32 11.41
C GLY A 120 42.37 -14.16 10.92
N PRO A 121 41.88 -15.07 10.03
CA PRO A 121 40.62 -14.88 9.31
C PRO A 121 39.38 -14.70 10.22
N ALA A 122 39.33 -15.37 11.37
CA ALA A 122 38.16 -15.31 12.27
C ALA A 122 38.04 -13.94 12.95
N GLU A 123 39.14 -13.38 13.46
CA GLU A 123 39.10 -12.08 14.14
C GLU A 123 38.83 -10.93 13.17
N VAL A 124 39.45 -11.00 11.97
CA VAL A 124 39.23 -9.99 10.91
C VAL A 124 37.77 -10.01 10.45
N LEU A 125 37.20 -11.21 10.22
CA LEU A 125 35.78 -11.33 9.80
C LEU A 125 34.81 -10.89 10.89
N ALA A 126 35.09 -11.16 12.16
CA ALA A 126 34.27 -10.68 13.28
C ALA A 126 34.28 -9.13 13.36
N ARG A 127 35.47 -8.51 13.20
CA ARG A 127 35.59 -7.04 13.16
C ARG A 127 34.82 -6.45 11.97
N LEU A 128 35.01 -6.98 10.77
CA LEU A 128 34.33 -6.50 9.57
C LEU A 128 32.80 -6.71 9.65
N ALA A 129 32.34 -7.79 10.29
CA ALA A 129 30.93 -8.02 10.52
C ALA A 129 30.33 -6.98 11.49
N ALA A 130 31.07 -6.62 12.55
CA ALA A 130 30.65 -5.56 13.46
C ALA A 130 30.65 -4.16 12.79
N GLU A 131 31.64 -3.87 11.95
CA GLU A 131 31.73 -2.59 11.23
C GLU A 131 30.64 -2.41 10.15
N ARG A 132 30.19 -3.50 9.51
CA ARG A 132 29.33 -3.46 8.34
C ARG A 132 27.92 -3.99 8.59
N GLY A 133 27.69 -4.64 9.73
CA GLY A 133 26.43 -5.27 10.07
C GLY A 133 25.25 -4.32 9.98
N ASP A 134 25.37 -3.16 10.60
CA ASP A 134 24.34 -2.11 10.57
C ASP A 134 24.10 -1.57 9.16
N LEU A 135 25.15 -1.44 8.34
CA LEU A 135 25.02 -1.00 6.95
C LEU A 135 24.30 -2.02 6.06
N TYR A 136 24.56 -3.31 6.29
CA TYR A 136 23.82 -4.37 5.61
C TYR A 136 22.36 -4.43 6.05
N ALA A 137 22.12 -4.31 7.37
CA ALA A 137 20.77 -4.35 7.94
C ALA A 137 19.91 -3.17 7.42
N ASP A 138 20.48 -1.96 7.37
CA ASP A 138 19.82 -0.75 6.86
C ASP A 138 19.53 -0.80 5.35
N LEU A 139 20.29 -1.61 4.61
CA LEU A 139 20.17 -1.69 3.15
C LEU A 139 19.31 -2.87 2.67
N ALA A 140 19.15 -3.90 3.50
CA ALA A 140 18.50 -5.15 3.09
C ALA A 140 16.97 -5.08 3.21
N ASP A 141 16.27 -5.44 2.13
CA ASP A 141 14.83 -5.70 2.16
C ASP A 141 14.53 -7.08 2.76
N VAL A 142 15.45 -8.03 2.58
CA VAL A 142 15.34 -9.40 3.07
C VAL A 142 16.65 -9.83 3.71
N VAL A 143 16.57 -10.41 4.91
CA VAL A 143 17.72 -11.03 5.60
C VAL A 143 17.54 -12.54 5.60
N VAL A 144 18.52 -13.28 5.06
CA VAL A 144 18.55 -14.73 5.06
C VAL A 144 19.75 -15.24 5.84
N ASP A 145 19.50 -15.90 6.98
CA ASP A 145 20.54 -16.60 7.73
C ASP A 145 20.94 -17.88 6.97
N VAL A 146 22.22 -17.92 6.54
CA VAL A 146 22.72 -19.00 5.68
C VAL A 146 23.53 -20.06 6.43
N ASP A 147 23.56 -20.00 7.75
CA ASP A 147 24.25 -21.00 8.57
C ASP A 147 23.53 -22.34 8.52
N GLY A 148 24.27 -23.38 8.16
CA GLY A 148 23.75 -24.76 8.07
C GLY A 148 22.89 -25.05 6.84
N LEU A 149 22.63 -24.08 5.98
CA LEU A 149 21.81 -24.25 4.79
C LEU A 149 22.64 -24.58 3.54
N SER A 150 22.08 -25.39 2.66
CA SER A 150 22.56 -25.58 1.28
C SER A 150 22.19 -24.37 0.40
N ALA A 151 22.84 -24.23 -0.75
CA ALA A 151 22.53 -23.16 -1.70
C ALA A 151 21.06 -23.20 -2.17
N ASP A 152 20.51 -24.39 -2.40
CA ASP A 152 19.12 -24.57 -2.85
C ASP A 152 18.11 -24.17 -1.77
N GLU A 153 18.39 -24.46 -0.49
CA GLU A 153 17.55 -24.02 0.63
C GLU A 153 17.60 -22.49 0.81
N VAL A 154 18.77 -21.89 0.61
CA VAL A 154 18.91 -20.42 0.63
C VAL A 154 18.13 -19.81 -0.54
N VAL A 155 18.23 -20.36 -1.74
CA VAL A 155 17.46 -19.89 -2.90
C VAL A 155 15.95 -20.02 -2.65
N ALA A 156 15.48 -21.14 -2.10
CA ALA A 156 14.06 -21.29 -1.76
C ALA A 156 13.58 -20.22 -0.77
N ARG A 157 14.35 -19.95 0.28
CA ARG A 157 14.04 -18.87 1.25
C ARG A 157 14.07 -17.48 0.63
N ILE A 158 15.01 -17.22 -0.28
CA ILE A 158 15.03 -15.97 -1.05
C ILE A 158 13.77 -15.86 -1.90
N GLU A 159 13.40 -16.92 -2.63
CA GLU A 159 12.22 -16.89 -3.50
C GLU A 159 10.93 -16.76 -2.71
N GLU A 160 10.81 -17.39 -1.55
CA GLU A 160 9.71 -17.22 -0.64
C GLU A 160 9.64 -15.76 -0.14
N ALA A 161 10.75 -15.22 0.35
CA ALA A 161 10.80 -13.86 0.87
C ALA A 161 10.69 -12.78 -0.23
N VAL A 162 11.38 -12.96 -1.38
CA VAL A 162 11.35 -12.03 -2.52
C VAL A 162 10.12 -12.26 -3.39
N GLY A 163 9.51 -13.45 -3.39
CA GLY A 163 8.24 -13.73 -4.05
C GLY A 163 7.09 -12.89 -3.47
N HIS A 164 7.25 -12.44 -2.23
CA HIS A 164 6.40 -11.46 -1.57
C HIS A 164 6.90 -10.01 -1.75
N THR A 165 8.07 -9.81 -2.35
CA THR A 165 8.69 -8.51 -2.59
C THR A 165 8.65 -8.24 -4.09
N THR A 166 7.81 -7.31 -4.53
CA THR A 166 7.72 -6.91 -5.94
C THR A 166 9.02 -6.22 -6.40
N ALA A 167 9.31 -6.25 -7.71
CA ALA A 167 10.56 -5.82 -8.35
C ALA A 167 10.92 -4.32 -8.19
N ASP A 168 10.26 -3.60 -7.29
CA ASP A 168 10.36 -2.12 -7.16
C ASP A 168 10.50 -1.69 -5.69
N GLY A 169 11.48 -2.25 -4.97
CA GLY A 169 11.79 -1.82 -3.58
C GLY A 169 10.73 -2.20 -2.55
N GLY A 170 10.06 -3.36 -2.70
CA GLY A 170 9.05 -3.85 -1.75
C GLY A 170 7.66 -3.23 -1.94
N LEU A 171 7.46 -2.34 -2.91
CA LEU A 171 6.18 -1.71 -3.18
C LEU A 171 5.39 -2.48 -4.24
N ALA A 172 4.12 -2.78 -3.95
CA ALA A 172 3.16 -3.18 -4.96
C ALA A 172 2.71 -1.95 -5.75
N SER A 173 2.51 -2.09 -7.06
CA SER A 173 1.96 -1.04 -7.91
C SER A 173 0.67 -1.53 -8.55
N VAL A 174 -0.42 -0.79 -8.33
CA VAL A 174 -1.70 -1.01 -8.98
C VAL A 174 -2.03 0.22 -9.83
N ARG A 175 -2.37 0.01 -11.09
CA ARG A 175 -2.78 1.09 -11.98
C ARG A 175 -4.30 1.18 -12.03
N VAL A 176 -4.84 2.37 -11.82
CA VAL A 176 -6.26 2.66 -12.04
C VAL A 176 -6.42 3.11 -13.49
N GLU A 177 -7.07 2.29 -14.31
CA GLU A 177 -7.15 2.50 -15.76
C GLU A 177 -8.35 3.38 -16.14
N LEU A 178 -8.08 4.63 -16.55
CA LEU A 178 -9.07 5.65 -16.92
C LEU A 178 -8.65 6.42 -18.19
N GLY A 179 -7.95 5.75 -19.11
CA GLY A 179 -7.39 6.39 -20.31
C GLY A 179 -6.34 7.45 -19.94
N GLU A 180 -6.53 8.68 -20.38
CA GLU A 180 -5.61 9.80 -20.08
C GLU A 180 -5.56 10.19 -18.60
N ARG A 181 -6.56 9.79 -17.81
CA ARG A 181 -6.64 10.04 -16.36
C ARG A 181 -6.17 8.85 -15.51
N SER A 182 -5.56 7.85 -16.14
CA SER A 182 -5.00 6.70 -15.44
C SER A 182 -3.87 7.14 -14.50
N TYR A 183 -3.79 6.52 -13.33
CA TYR A 183 -2.78 6.87 -12.33
C TYR A 183 -2.27 5.65 -11.57
N PRO A 184 -1.03 5.68 -11.06
CA PRO A 184 -0.48 4.63 -10.23
C PRO A 184 -0.93 4.76 -8.76
N VAL A 185 -1.07 3.62 -8.11
CA VAL A 185 -1.17 3.50 -6.65
C VAL A 185 0.01 2.66 -6.17
N LEU A 186 0.92 3.25 -5.41
CA LEU A 186 2.08 2.56 -4.84
C LEU A 186 1.76 2.15 -3.40
N ILE A 187 1.98 0.87 -3.07
CA ILE A 187 1.51 0.26 -1.83
C ILE A 187 2.64 -0.52 -1.17
N GLY A 188 2.91 -0.24 0.10
CA GLY A 188 3.89 -0.96 0.90
C GLY A 188 4.69 -0.06 1.83
N PRO A 189 5.66 -0.62 2.56
CA PRO A 189 6.47 0.12 3.51
C PRO A 189 7.27 1.23 2.80
N GLY A 190 7.27 2.45 3.34
CA GLY A 190 8.03 3.56 2.80
C GLY A 190 7.49 4.16 1.49
N ALA A 191 6.27 3.80 1.05
CA ALA A 191 5.70 4.31 -0.20
C ALA A 191 5.67 5.86 -0.27
N ARG A 192 5.52 6.55 0.87
CA ARG A 192 5.55 8.02 0.94
C ARG A 192 6.85 8.65 0.43
N HIS A 193 7.96 7.91 0.50
CA HIS A 193 9.29 8.39 0.06
C HIS A 193 9.45 8.39 -1.46
N ARG A 194 8.51 7.78 -2.19
CA ARG A 194 8.48 7.77 -3.66
C ARG A 194 7.72 8.98 -4.24
N LEU A 195 7.39 9.98 -3.41
CA LEU A 195 6.60 11.16 -3.84
C LEU A 195 7.23 11.89 -5.02
N LEU A 196 8.54 12.10 -5.02
CA LEU A 196 9.25 12.77 -6.12
C LEU A 196 9.06 12.07 -7.49
N GLU A 197 8.95 10.74 -7.49
CA GLU A 197 8.86 9.93 -8.71
C GLU A 197 7.49 10.01 -9.39
N VAL A 198 6.46 10.37 -8.62
CA VAL A 198 5.08 10.46 -9.10
C VAL A 198 4.59 11.89 -9.28
N LEU A 199 5.46 12.87 -9.12
CA LEU A 199 5.10 14.27 -9.36
C LEU A 199 4.74 14.51 -10.83
N PRO A 200 3.74 15.37 -11.11
CA PRO A 200 3.45 15.80 -12.47
C PRO A 200 4.67 16.45 -13.13
N VAL A 201 4.87 16.13 -14.40
CA VAL A 201 5.99 16.70 -15.19
C VAL A 201 5.89 18.21 -15.21
N GLY A 202 6.96 18.89 -14.78
CA GLY A 202 7.05 20.35 -14.77
C GLY A 202 6.54 21.02 -13.49
N ALA A 203 6.05 20.26 -12.51
CA ALA A 203 5.72 20.80 -11.18
C ALA A 203 6.95 21.41 -10.52
N ARG A 204 6.81 22.62 -9.97
CA ARG A 204 7.86 23.34 -9.26
C ARG A 204 7.52 23.61 -7.81
N ARG A 205 6.24 23.53 -7.46
CA ARG A 205 5.71 23.76 -6.10
C ARG A 205 4.75 22.66 -5.70
N ALA A 206 4.83 22.27 -4.45
CA ALA A 206 3.92 21.33 -3.80
C ALA A 206 3.24 22.00 -2.60
N ALA A 207 1.92 22.12 -2.64
CA ALA A 207 1.14 22.51 -1.45
C ALA A 207 0.77 21.24 -0.68
N VAL A 208 1.45 21.00 0.44
CA VAL A 208 1.19 19.83 1.30
C VAL A 208 0.05 20.18 2.26
N VAL A 209 -1.08 19.48 2.14
CA VAL A 209 -2.25 19.64 3.02
C VAL A 209 -2.28 18.50 4.01
N THR A 210 -2.38 18.82 5.30
CA THR A 210 -2.44 17.83 6.38
C THR A 210 -3.21 18.35 7.58
N GLN A 211 -3.41 17.52 8.60
CA GLN A 211 -3.91 17.89 9.94
C GLN A 211 -2.78 17.79 10.96
N ALA A 212 -2.87 18.55 12.04
CA ALA A 212 -1.81 18.60 13.05
C ALA A 212 -1.52 17.22 13.70
N GLY A 213 -2.57 16.42 13.92
CA GLY A 213 -2.48 15.10 14.52
C GLY A 213 -1.95 13.99 13.62
N VAL A 214 -1.77 14.23 12.31
CA VAL A 214 -1.31 13.18 11.38
C VAL A 214 0.14 12.74 11.64
N GLY A 215 1.03 13.67 12.01
CA GLY A 215 2.42 13.36 12.37
C GLY A 215 3.30 12.82 11.25
N VAL A 216 2.76 12.62 10.04
CA VAL A 216 3.49 12.10 8.88
C VAL A 216 4.00 13.26 8.03
N THR A 217 5.29 13.24 7.74
CA THR A 217 5.93 14.23 6.87
C THR A 217 6.30 13.62 5.52
N VAL A 218 6.29 14.44 4.48
CA VAL A 218 6.72 14.08 3.13
C VAL A 218 7.70 15.12 2.61
N ASP A 219 8.59 14.70 1.72
CA ASP A 219 9.47 15.58 0.96
C ASP A 219 9.14 15.42 -0.54
N ALA A 220 8.67 16.49 -1.14
CA ALA A 220 8.38 16.51 -2.57
C ALA A 220 9.64 16.72 -3.44
N GLY A 221 10.80 17.01 -2.84
CA GLY A 221 12.03 17.31 -3.58
C GLY A 221 11.98 18.60 -4.42
N ILE A 222 10.94 19.42 -4.25
CA ILE A 222 10.71 20.72 -4.91
C ILE A 222 10.29 21.75 -3.87
N GLU A 223 10.11 23.02 -4.26
CA GLU A 223 9.62 24.07 -3.34
C GLU A 223 8.27 23.62 -2.74
N GLN A 224 8.20 23.45 -1.42
CA GLN A 224 6.96 22.99 -0.77
C GLN A 224 6.55 23.90 0.39
N ARG A 225 5.23 23.96 0.62
CA ARG A 225 4.63 24.62 1.79
C ARG A 225 3.53 23.75 2.37
N THR A 226 3.59 23.53 3.68
CA THR A 226 2.53 22.82 4.40
C THR A 226 1.40 23.79 4.78
N VAL A 227 0.17 23.39 4.51
CA VAL A 227 -1.06 24.03 4.93
C VAL A 227 -1.78 23.06 5.87
N VAL A 228 -1.89 23.43 7.13
CA VAL A 228 -2.57 22.62 8.15
C VAL A 228 -4.03 23.01 8.18
N MET A 229 -4.93 22.06 7.94
CA MET A 229 -6.38 22.24 8.06
C MET A 229 -6.88 21.83 9.44
N GLY A 230 -8.14 22.17 9.77
CA GLY A 230 -8.81 21.74 11.00
C GLY A 230 -8.86 20.23 11.16
N GLU A 231 -9.09 19.75 12.37
CA GLU A 231 -9.16 18.31 12.68
C GLU A 231 -10.59 17.78 12.67
N GLY A 232 -10.72 16.46 12.55
CA GLY A 232 -11.99 15.75 12.61
C GLY A 232 -12.90 15.96 11.39
N GLU A 233 -14.06 15.34 11.44
CA GLU A 233 -15.05 15.37 10.36
C GLU A 233 -15.69 16.78 10.18
N GLU A 234 -15.69 17.62 11.21
CA GLU A 234 -16.16 19.02 11.17
C GLU A 234 -15.33 19.89 10.21
N ALA A 235 -14.05 19.57 10.05
CA ALA A 235 -13.18 20.26 9.08
C ALA A 235 -13.50 19.92 7.62
N LYS A 236 -14.35 18.93 7.36
CA LYS A 236 -14.75 18.52 6.01
C LYS A 236 -15.92 19.39 5.52
N CYS A 237 -15.65 20.68 5.31
CA CYS A 237 -16.66 21.68 4.95
C CYS A 237 -16.14 22.67 3.86
N LEU A 238 -17.05 23.45 3.27
CA LEU A 238 -16.72 24.43 2.22
C LEU A 238 -15.81 25.56 2.73
N GLU A 239 -15.91 25.94 3.98
CA GLU A 239 -15.06 26.97 4.58
C GLU A 239 -13.58 26.53 4.55
N THR A 240 -13.30 25.29 4.93
CA THR A 240 -11.95 24.70 4.85
C THR A 240 -11.43 24.69 3.41
N VAL A 241 -12.27 24.35 2.43
CA VAL A 241 -11.88 24.38 1.01
C VAL A 241 -11.49 25.79 0.59
N GLU A 242 -12.24 26.83 1.00
CA GLU A 242 -11.89 28.23 0.73
C GLU A 242 -10.54 28.59 1.37
N GLU A 243 -10.31 28.22 2.64
CA GLU A 243 -9.05 28.47 3.35
C GLU A 243 -7.85 27.81 2.66
N LEU A 244 -7.99 26.57 2.20
CA LEU A 244 -6.97 25.86 1.43
C LEU A 244 -6.67 26.62 0.11
N CYS A 245 -7.68 27.00 -0.64
CA CYS A 245 -7.50 27.77 -1.88
C CYS A 245 -6.80 29.12 -1.65
N ARG A 246 -7.12 29.80 -0.55
CA ARG A 246 -6.41 31.03 -0.13
C ARG A 246 -4.94 30.74 0.23
N GLY A 247 -4.68 29.60 0.89
CA GLY A 247 -3.33 29.10 1.19
C GLY A 247 -2.51 28.85 -0.08
N PHE A 248 -3.10 28.19 -1.06
CA PHE A 248 -2.49 27.91 -2.37
C PHE A 248 -2.15 29.22 -3.11
N THR A 249 -3.08 30.19 -3.09
CA THR A 249 -2.86 31.51 -3.71
C THR A 249 -1.70 32.26 -3.04
N ARG A 250 -1.63 32.28 -1.70
CA ARG A 250 -0.53 32.94 -0.97
C ARG A 250 0.82 32.27 -1.18
N PHE A 251 0.84 30.98 -1.50
CA PHE A 251 2.04 30.25 -1.87
C PHE A 251 2.43 30.48 -3.35
N GLY A 252 1.52 31.00 -4.15
CA GLY A 252 1.74 31.20 -5.58
C GLY A 252 1.66 29.90 -6.39
N LEU A 253 0.84 28.95 -5.94
CA LEU A 253 0.60 27.69 -6.67
C LEU A 253 -0.03 28.00 -8.02
N THR A 254 0.46 27.36 -9.08
CA THR A 254 -0.04 27.49 -10.45
C THR A 254 -0.74 26.21 -10.91
N ARG A 255 -1.34 26.23 -12.08
CA ARG A 255 -1.99 25.04 -12.66
C ARG A 255 -1.01 23.90 -12.96
N ALA A 256 0.27 24.20 -13.17
CA ALA A 256 1.31 23.21 -13.42
C ALA A 256 1.88 22.57 -12.16
N ASP A 257 1.54 23.10 -10.98
CA ASP A 257 2.01 22.63 -9.69
C ASP A 257 1.08 21.55 -9.11
N VAL A 258 1.32 21.11 -7.88
CA VAL A 258 0.63 19.96 -7.28
C VAL A 258 0.17 20.25 -5.85
N VAL A 259 -0.99 19.71 -5.50
CA VAL A 259 -1.45 19.55 -4.12
C VAL A 259 -1.09 18.15 -3.64
N VAL A 260 -0.49 18.03 -2.46
CA VAL A 260 -0.17 16.75 -1.84
C VAL A 260 -0.99 16.62 -0.57
N ALA A 261 -1.99 15.75 -0.58
CA ALA A 261 -2.88 15.49 0.56
C ALA A 261 -2.30 14.37 1.43
N VAL A 262 -1.84 14.71 2.65
CA VAL A 262 -1.21 13.77 3.59
C VAL A 262 -2.16 13.55 4.77
N GLY A 263 -2.89 12.44 4.77
CA GLY A 263 -3.88 12.18 5.81
C GLY A 263 -4.85 11.04 5.52
N GLY A 264 -5.87 10.94 6.34
CA GLY A 264 -7.03 10.06 6.15
C GLY A 264 -8.06 10.63 5.18
N GLY A 265 -9.27 10.01 5.13
CA GLY A 265 -10.36 10.40 4.25
C GLY A 265 -10.74 11.88 4.34
N VAL A 266 -10.77 12.46 5.53
CA VAL A 266 -11.07 13.90 5.74
C VAL A 266 -10.12 14.78 4.93
N VAL A 267 -8.81 14.49 4.99
CA VAL A 267 -7.79 15.26 4.27
C VAL A 267 -7.85 15.01 2.77
N THR A 268 -7.92 13.74 2.36
CA THR A 268 -7.92 13.38 0.91
C THR A 268 -9.12 13.95 0.18
N ASP A 269 -10.31 13.87 0.79
CA ASP A 269 -11.54 14.38 0.20
C ASP A 269 -11.55 15.92 0.12
N THR A 270 -11.18 16.60 1.21
CA THR A 270 -11.22 18.07 1.27
C THR A 270 -10.14 18.70 0.40
N ALA A 271 -8.89 18.19 0.49
CA ALA A 271 -7.80 18.67 -0.35
C ALA A 271 -8.00 18.32 -1.84
N GLY A 272 -8.59 17.14 -2.12
CA GLY A 272 -8.98 16.74 -3.46
C GLY A 272 -10.01 17.69 -4.07
N LEU A 273 -11.04 18.08 -3.31
CA LEU A 273 -12.02 19.06 -3.76
C LEU A 273 -11.40 20.44 -3.94
N ALA A 274 -10.54 20.88 -3.01
CA ALA A 274 -9.82 22.15 -3.16
C ALA A 274 -8.97 22.16 -4.43
N ALA A 275 -8.26 21.07 -4.73
CA ALA A 275 -7.48 20.92 -5.97
C ALA A 275 -8.36 20.92 -7.22
N ALA A 276 -9.53 20.28 -7.19
CA ALA A 276 -10.49 20.27 -8.29
C ALA A 276 -11.02 21.68 -8.61
N LEU A 277 -11.22 22.52 -7.60
CA LEU A 277 -11.79 23.87 -7.75
C LEU A 277 -10.72 24.92 -8.05
N TYR A 278 -9.52 24.79 -7.44
CA TYR A 278 -8.46 25.76 -7.57
C TYR A 278 -7.94 25.82 -9.02
N HIS A 279 -7.90 27.01 -9.62
CA HIS A 279 -7.60 27.22 -11.03
C HIS A 279 -8.41 26.35 -12.02
N ARG A 280 -9.58 25.85 -11.63
CA ARG A 280 -10.44 24.90 -12.37
C ARG A 280 -9.78 23.54 -12.58
N GLY A 281 -8.90 23.16 -11.66
CA GLY A 281 -8.22 21.89 -11.64
C GLY A 281 -6.70 22.03 -11.55
N VAL A 282 -6.15 21.53 -10.45
CA VAL A 282 -4.71 21.35 -10.20
C VAL A 282 -4.50 19.88 -9.84
N ALA A 283 -3.37 19.31 -10.22
CA ALA A 283 -3.06 17.93 -9.90
C ALA A 283 -3.05 17.71 -8.37
N VAL A 284 -3.55 16.56 -7.94
CA VAL A 284 -3.49 16.14 -6.54
C VAL A 284 -2.82 14.78 -6.42
N ILE A 285 -1.99 14.58 -5.41
CA ILE A 285 -1.43 13.30 -5.01
C ILE A 285 -1.91 13.02 -3.59
N HIS A 286 -2.38 11.80 -3.34
CA HIS A 286 -2.78 11.37 -2.01
C HIS A 286 -1.67 10.54 -1.36
N VAL A 287 -1.27 10.90 -0.15
CA VAL A 287 -0.47 10.09 0.77
C VAL A 287 -1.41 9.62 1.87
N ALA A 288 -1.96 8.42 1.68
CA ALA A 288 -2.99 7.87 2.55
C ALA A 288 -2.39 7.35 3.85
N THR A 289 -2.74 7.99 4.98
CA THR A 289 -2.15 7.66 6.28
C THR A 289 -3.05 6.81 7.18
N THR A 290 -4.31 6.58 6.80
CA THR A 290 -5.20 5.64 7.50
C THR A 290 -5.48 4.42 6.64
N LEU A 291 -5.75 3.27 7.27
CA LEU A 291 -6.10 2.05 6.54
C LEU A 291 -7.34 2.26 5.67
N LEU A 292 -8.35 2.95 6.20
CA LEU A 292 -9.56 3.32 5.46
C LEU A 292 -9.24 4.11 4.18
N ALA A 293 -8.32 5.08 4.26
CA ALA A 293 -7.92 5.85 3.08
C ALA A 293 -7.15 4.99 2.07
N GLN A 294 -6.28 4.09 2.54
CA GLN A 294 -5.50 3.20 1.67
C GLN A 294 -6.36 2.21 0.89
N VAL A 295 -7.39 1.64 1.53
CA VAL A 295 -8.25 0.64 0.87
C VAL A 295 -9.45 1.24 0.17
N ASP A 296 -9.85 2.47 0.53
CA ASP A 296 -11.08 3.08 0.00
C ASP A 296 -10.94 4.56 -0.34
N ALA A 297 -10.92 5.49 0.63
CA ALA A 297 -11.21 6.91 0.40
C ALA A 297 -10.27 7.60 -0.59
N ALA A 298 -8.96 7.29 -0.61
CA ALA A 298 -8.00 7.93 -1.51
C ALA A 298 -8.11 7.45 -2.98
N ILE A 299 -8.91 6.43 -3.28
CA ILE A 299 -8.98 5.75 -4.57
C ILE A 299 -10.29 6.08 -5.28
N GLY A 300 -10.22 6.40 -6.59
CA GLY A 300 -11.40 6.53 -7.46
C GLY A 300 -11.99 7.94 -7.52
N GLY A 301 -11.26 8.96 -7.04
CA GLY A 301 -11.49 10.37 -7.33
C GLY A 301 -12.79 10.97 -6.80
N LYS A 302 -13.51 10.31 -5.90
CA LYS A 302 -14.63 10.93 -5.18
C LYS A 302 -14.04 11.90 -4.17
N THR A 303 -14.17 13.20 -4.40
CA THR A 303 -13.76 14.24 -3.45
C THR A 303 -14.99 15.02 -3.02
N GLY A 304 -15.06 15.43 -1.76
CA GLY A 304 -16.25 16.12 -1.30
C GLY A 304 -16.18 16.57 0.14
N VAL A 305 -17.16 17.38 0.51
CA VAL A 305 -17.33 17.93 1.84
C VAL A 305 -18.78 17.81 2.28
N ASN A 306 -18.99 17.96 3.58
CA ASN A 306 -20.29 17.84 4.23
C ASN A 306 -21.07 19.16 4.18
N LEU A 307 -22.38 19.04 4.24
CA LEU A 307 -23.28 20.14 4.58
C LEU A 307 -24.03 19.78 5.88
N PRO A 308 -24.68 20.76 6.54
CA PRO A 308 -25.55 20.47 7.70
C PRO A 308 -26.63 19.41 7.40
N GLU A 309 -27.06 19.32 6.15
CA GLU A 309 -28.09 18.39 5.66
C GLU A 309 -27.60 16.96 5.44
N GLY A 310 -26.27 16.74 5.34
CA GLY A 310 -25.71 15.39 5.16
C GLY A 310 -24.23 15.36 4.75
N LYS A 311 -23.66 14.17 4.88
CA LYS A 311 -22.26 13.90 4.54
C LYS A 311 -22.05 13.85 3.01
N ASN A 312 -20.92 14.34 2.53
CA ASN A 312 -20.43 14.21 1.14
C ASN A 312 -21.37 14.77 0.04
N LEU A 313 -22.24 15.73 0.37
CA LEU A 313 -23.23 16.26 -0.57
C LEU A 313 -22.66 17.22 -1.61
N VAL A 314 -21.52 17.85 -1.32
CA VAL A 314 -20.85 18.78 -2.24
C VAL A 314 -19.48 18.20 -2.61
N GLY A 315 -19.26 17.97 -3.90
CA GLY A 315 -18.01 17.32 -4.31
C GLY A 315 -17.80 17.34 -5.83
N ALA A 316 -16.71 16.70 -6.22
CA ALA A 316 -16.33 16.52 -7.62
C ALA A 316 -15.71 15.13 -7.83
N PHE A 317 -15.82 14.60 -9.03
CA PHE A 317 -14.98 13.49 -9.48
C PHE A 317 -13.66 14.05 -9.98
N TRP A 318 -12.62 14.00 -9.16
CA TRP A 318 -11.29 14.51 -9.46
C TRP A 318 -10.24 13.43 -9.18
N GLN A 319 -9.77 12.78 -10.26
CA GLN A 319 -8.82 11.67 -10.12
C GLN A 319 -7.44 12.21 -9.67
N PRO A 320 -6.78 11.54 -8.72
CA PRO A 320 -5.43 11.91 -8.32
C PRO A 320 -4.41 11.59 -9.42
N ALA A 321 -3.29 12.31 -9.44
CA ALA A 321 -2.16 11.98 -10.31
C ALA A 321 -1.42 10.71 -9.83
N ALA A 322 -1.44 10.45 -8.53
CA ALA A 322 -0.95 9.21 -7.91
C ALA A 322 -1.53 9.06 -6.50
N VAL A 323 -1.47 7.84 -5.97
CA VAL A 323 -1.77 7.54 -4.57
C VAL A 323 -0.61 6.75 -3.96
N LEU A 324 -0.18 7.15 -2.76
CA LEU A 324 0.88 6.50 -1.98
C LEU A 324 0.25 5.90 -0.71
N CYS A 325 0.17 4.58 -0.65
CA CYS A 325 -0.36 3.81 0.46
C CYS A 325 0.81 3.24 1.28
N ASP A 326 1.38 4.07 2.15
CA ASP A 326 2.49 3.67 2.99
C ASP A 326 2.01 2.86 4.20
N THR A 327 2.32 1.56 4.22
CA THR A 327 1.86 0.68 5.29
C THR A 327 2.62 0.87 6.61
N GLU A 328 3.80 1.49 6.61
CA GLU A 328 4.52 1.81 7.86
C GLU A 328 3.77 2.83 8.72
N VAL A 329 3.15 3.83 8.08
CA VAL A 329 2.46 4.90 8.82
C VAL A 329 1.22 4.40 9.56
N LEU A 330 0.70 3.22 9.19
CA LEU A 330 -0.44 2.62 9.88
C LEU A 330 -0.13 2.24 11.34
N GLN A 331 1.15 2.08 11.69
CA GLN A 331 1.58 1.85 13.07
C GLN A 331 1.35 3.05 14.00
N THR A 332 1.14 4.25 13.41
CA THR A 332 0.87 5.48 14.18
C THR A 332 -0.61 5.69 14.48
N LEU A 333 -1.49 4.85 13.91
CA LEU A 333 -2.93 4.97 14.12
C LEU A 333 -3.35 4.51 15.52
N SER A 334 -4.41 5.12 16.04
CA SER A 334 -5.10 4.55 17.18
C SER A 334 -5.73 3.19 16.78
N PRO A 335 -5.90 2.28 17.76
CA PRO A 335 -6.58 1.00 17.49
C PRO A 335 -7.96 1.17 16.84
N GLU A 336 -8.69 2.22 17.23
CA GLU A 336 -10.04 2.51 16.72
C GLU A 336 -10.01 2.94 15.24
N GLU A 337 -9.07 3.81 14.84
CA GLU A 337 -8.90 4.23 13.46
C GLU A 337 -8.43 3.06 12.57
N TYR A 338 -7.55 2.21 13.10
CA TYR A 338 -7.13 1.02 12.39
C TYR A 338 -8.30 0.05 12.17
N ARG A 339 -9.11 -0.21 13.21
CA ARG A 339 -10.32 -1.05 13.14
C ARG A 339 -11.35 -0.50 12.15
N SER A 340 -11.49 0.81 12.04
CA SER A 340 -12.36 1.43 11.04
C SER A 340 -11.97 1.04 9.61
N GLY A 341 -10.68 0.97 9.30
CA GLY A 341 -10.19 0.49 8.01
C GLY A 341 -10.41 -1.01 7.78
N LEU A 342 -10.39 -1.82 8.84
CA LEU A 342 -10.64 -3.27 8.75
C LEU A 342 -12.07 -3.59 8.31
N GLY A 343 -13.07 -2.77 8.65
CA GLY A 343 -14.44 -2.94 8.19
C GLY A 343 -14.57 -2.85 6.68
N GLU A 344 -13.91 -1.87 6.07
CA GLU A 344 -13.83 -1.76 4.61
C GLU A 344 -13.03 -2.93 3.99
N MET A 345 -11.93 -3.33 4.61
CA MET A 345 -11.14 -4.46 4.13
C MET A 345 -11.95 -5.77 4.14
N ALA A 346 -12.77 -6.01 5.17
CA ALA A 346 -13.66 -7.16 5.25
C ALA A 346 -14.69 -7.19 4.08
N LYS A 347 -15.17 -6.03 3.65
CA LYS A 347 -16.04 -5.92 2.48
C LYS A 347 -15.41 -6.49 1.22
N TYR A 348 -14.12 -6.20 0.99
CA TYR A 348 -13.40 -6.67 -0.20
C TYR A 348 -13.21 -8.18 -0.25
N HIS A 349 -13.21 -8.87 0.87
CA HIS A 349 -13.24 -10.34 0.89
C HIS A 349 -14.41 -10.89 0.07
N PHE A 350 -15.61 -10.30 0.22
CA PHE A 350 -16.82 -10.74 -0.47
C PHE A 350 -16.96 -10.22 -1.91
N LEU A 351 -16.12 -9.25 -2.29
CA LEU A 351 -16.06 -8.74 -3.66
C LEU A 351 -15.00 -9.46 -4.53
N THR A 352 -14.35 -10.49 -4.00
CA THR A 352 -13.38 -11.34 -4.69
C THR A 352 -13.76 -12.82 -4.54
N ASP A 353 -13.33 -13.65 -5.50
CA ASP A 353 -13.48 -15.10 -5.40
C ASP A 353 -12.31 -15.79 -4.64
N SER A 354 -11.49 -15.02 -3.94
CA SER A 354 -10.23 -15.47 -3.34
C SER A 354 -10.45 -15.89 -1.88
N ALA A 355 -10.44 -17.19 -1.62
CA ALA A 355 -10.62 -17.75 -0.26
C ALA A 355 -9.44 -17.43 0.69
N ASP A 356 -8.26 -17.10 0.15
CA ASP A 356 -7.03 -16.82 0.90
C ASP A 356 -6.88 -15.35 1.36
N PHE A 357 -7.86 -14.49 1.07
CA PHE A 357 -7.75 -13.05 1.31
C PHE A 357 -7.45 -12.69 2.78
N VAL A 358 -8.06 -13.42 3.74
CA VAL A 358 -7.89 -13.15 5.18
C VAL A 358 -6.46 -13.43 5.66
N ASP A 359 -5.77 -14.39 5.04
CA ASP A 359 -4.44 -14.84 5.46
C ASP A 359 -3.29 -14.08 4.81
N LEU A 360 -3.58 -13.20 3.84
CA LEU A 360 -2.55 -12.42 3.15
C LEU A 360 -1.82 -11.43 4.08
N PRO A 361 -0.55 -11.12 3.81
CA PRO A 361 0.14 -9.99 4.42
C PRO A 361 -0.59 -8.66 4.19
N LEU A 362 -0.47 -7.71 5.13
CA LEU A 362 -1.23 -6.45 5.10
C LEU A 362 -1.06 -5.68 3.78
N ALA A 363 0.17 -5.52 3.29
CA ALA A 363 0.43 -4.80 2.04
C ALA A 363 -0.25 -5.48 0.83
N GLU A 364 -0.29 -6.81 0.79
CA GLU A 364 -0.98 -7.57 -0.25
C GLU A 364 -2.51 -7.44 -0.13
N LYS A 365 -3.06 -7.44 1.10
CA LYS A 365 -4.49 -7.15 1.32
C LYS A 365 -4.85 -5.77 0.78
N VAL A 366 -4.06 -4.74 1.12
CA VAL A 366 -4.26 -3.37 0.63
C VAL A 366 -4.18 -3.34 -0.91
N ALA A 367 -3.17 -3.97 -1.51
CA ALA A 367 -3.00 -4.02 -2.96
C ALA A 367 -4.20 -4.71 -3.64
N ARG A 368 -4.72 -5.78 -3.06
CA ARG A 368 -5.89 -6.50 -3.58
C ARG A 368 -7.17 -5.66 -3.46
N CYS A 369 -7.39 -4.97 -2.32
CA CYS A 369 -8.50 -4.02 -2.16
C CYS A 369 -8.44 -2.92 -3.23
N VAL A 370 -7.26 -2.32 -3.43
CA VAL A 370 -7.04 -1.29 -4.45
C VAL A 370 -7.31 -1.83 -5.86
N ALA A 371 -6.84 -3.02 -6.19
CA ALA A 371 -7.04 -3.64 -7.50
C ALA A 371 -8.54 -3.91 -7.79
N ILE A 372 -9.26 -4.42 -6.80
CA ILE A 372 -10.72 -4.63 -6.90
C ILE A 372 -11.43 -3.28 -7.11
N LYS A 373 -11.12 -2.28 -6.27
CA LYS A 373 -11.73 -0.95 -6.40
C LYS A 373 -11.39 -0.30 -7.74
N ALA A 374 -10.14 -0.40 -8.20
CA ALA A 374 -9.70 0.11 -9.50
C ALA A 374 -10.51 -0.49 -10.65
N ALA A 375 -10.81 -1.80 -10.61
CA ALA A 375 -11.64 -2.46 -11.62
C ALA A 375 -13.08 -1.92 -11.65
N PHE A 376 -13.71 -1.67 -10.49
CA PHE A 376 -15.02 -1.04 -10.43
C PHE A 376 -15.00 0.41 -10.91
N VAL A 377 -13.98 1.18 -10.53
CA VAL A 377 -13.81 2.58 -10.96
C VAL A 377 -13.57 2.67 -12.47
N ALA A 378 -12.76 1.77 -13.05
CA ALA A 378 -12.53 1.70 -14.48
C ALA A 378 -13.81 1.37 -15.27
N ALA A 379 -14.69 0.53 -14.71
CA ALA A 379 -15.97 0.16 -15.32
C ALA A 379 -17.04 1.25 -15.16
N ASP A 380 -16.97 2.05 -14.09
CA ASP A 380 -17.98 3.03 -13.70
C ASP A 380 -17.36 4.20 -12.94
N GLU A 381 -16.69 5.10 -13.64
CA GLU A 381 -15.96 6.20 -13.01
C GLU A 381 -16.87 7.16 -12.23
N ARG A 382 -18.06 7.43 -12.74
CA ARG A 382 -18.94 8.50 -12.22
C ARG A 382 -20.19 8.00 -11.49
N GLU A 383 -20.31 6.69 -11.31
CA GLU A 383 -21.49 6.08 -10.68
C GLU A 383 -22.80 6.54 -11.37
N ASP A 384 -22.81 6.46 -12.70
CA ASP A 384 -23.93 6.92 -13.51
C ASP A 384 -25.09 5.91 -13.47
N PRO A 385 -26.22 6.25 -12.86
CA PRO A 385 -27.35 5.32 -12.70
C PRO A 385 -28.07 5.04 -14.04
N SER A 386 -27.83 5.85 -15.07
CA SER A 386 -28.48 5.71 -16.39
C SER A 386 -27.71 4.82 -17.35
N ALA A 387 -26.45 4.46 -17.04
CA ALA A 387 -25.65 3.65 -17.93
C ALA A 387 -26.10 2.18 -17.90
N GLU A 388 -26.39 1.62 -19.08
CA GLU A 388 -26.67 0.19 -19.25
C GLU A 388 -25.42 -0.63 -18.92
N ARG A 389 -25.38 -1.19 -17.69
CA ARG A 389 -24.27 -2.02 -17.22
C ARG A 389 -24.82 -3.28 -16.55
N PRO A 390 -24.02 -4.38 -16.55
CA PRO A 390 -24.32 -5.49 -15.67
C PRO A 390 -24.35 -5.00 -14.21
N ALA A 391 -25.38 -5.33 -13.46
CA ALA A 391 -25.58 -4.92 -12.06
C ALA A 391 -24.34 -5.19 -11.17
N LYS A 392 -23.56 -6.24 -11.49
CA LYS A 392 -22.32 -6.64 -10.80
C LYS A 392 -21.09 -5.77 -11.10
N ARG A 393 -21.12 -4.92 -12.11
CA ARG A 393 -20.00 -4.01 -12.48
C ARG A 393 -20.28 -2.56 -12.20
N SER A 394 -21.42 -2.25 -11.58
CA SER A 394 -21.71 -0.90 -11.10
C SER A 394 -20.83 -0.58 -9.88
N ARG A 395 -20.31 0.64 -9.84
CA ARG A 395 -19.60 1.15 -8.65
C ARG A 395 -20.47 1.13 -7.38
N ALA A 396 -21.78 1.13 -7.53
CA ALA A 396 -22.73 0.99 -6.42
C ALA A 396 -22.53 -0.32 -5.63
N VAL A 397 -21.94 -1.37 -6.22
CA VAL A 397 -21.64 -2.63 -5.52
C VAL A 397 -20.62 -2.41 -4.39
N LEU A 398 -19.76 -1.39 -4.49
CA LEU A 398 -18.82 -1.02 -3.42
C LEU A 398 -19.55 -0.54 -2.14
N ASN A 399 -20.86 -0.24 -2.23
CA ASN A 399 -21.68 0.08 -1.06
C ASN A 399 -22.24 -1.17 -0.35
N TYR A 400 -21.64 -2.36 -0.54
CA TYR A 400 -22.02 -3.57 0.19
C TYR A 400 -21.91 -3.33 1.70
N GLY A 401 -22.99 -3.58 2.45
CA GLY A 401 -23.13 -3.28 3.87
C GLY A 401 -23.50 -1.82 4.22
N HIS A 402 -23.31 -0.86 3.31
CA HIS A 402 -23.41 0.57 3.62
C HIS A 402 -24.83 1.07 3.89
N THR A 403 -25.88 0.44 3.34
CA THR A 403 -27.25 0.92 3.53
C THR A 403 -27.65 0.93 5.02
N LEU A 404 -27.32 -0.14 5.77
CA LEU A 404 -27.53 -0.16 7.22
C LEU A 404 -26.46 0.65 7.95
N ALA A 405 -25.19 0.58 7.51
CA ALA A 405 -24.10 1.31 8.16
C ALA A 405 -24.37 2.81 8.26
N HIS A 406 -24.79 3.46 7.17
CA HIS A 406 -25.15 4.88 7.16
C HIS A 406 -26.32 5.21 8.09
N ALA A 407 -27.30 4.29 8.21
CA ALA A 407 -28.40 4.47 9.14
C ALA A 407 -27.92 4.43 10.60
N LEU A 408 -27.02 3.48 10.93
CA LEU A 408 -26.41 3.36 12.26
C LEU A 408 -25.55 4.59 12.61
N GLU A 409 -24.73 5.08 11.68
CA GLU A 409 -23.94 6.30 11.87
C GLU A 409 -24.81 7.54 12.05
N THR A 410 -25.90 7.66 11.27
CA THR A 410 -26.79 8.82 11.32
C THR A 410 -27.63 8.85 12.58
N ALA A 411 -28.04 7.69 13.09
CA ALA A 411 -28.73 7.59 14.37
C ALA A 411 -27.86 8.12 15.54
N GLY A 412 -26.52 7.99 15.43
CA GLY A 412 -25.55 8.66 16.32
C GLY A 412 -25.56 8.22 17.79
N HIS A 413 -26.38 7.21 18.14
CA HIS A 413 -26.59 6.78 19.52
C HIS A 413 -25.71 5.60 19.96
N TYR A 414 -24.90 5.04 19.04
CA TYR A 414 -24.25 3.75 19.26
C TYR A 414 -22.73 3.83 19.40
N ASP A 415 -22.15 5.03 19.29
CA ASP A 415 -20.71 5.27 19.35
C ASP A 415 -19.89 4.39 18.40
N LEU A 416 -20.49 4.01 17.26
CA LEU A 416 -19.88 3.13 16.26
C LEU A 416 -19.02 3.95 15.29
N ARG A 417 -17.82 3.46 15.04
CA ARG A 417 -16.96 3.94 13.96
C ARG A 417 -17.47 3.41 12.61
N HIS A 418 -17.16 4.12 11.53
CA HIS A 418 -17.59 3.78 10.17
C HIS A 418 -17.38 2.30 9.82
N GLY A 419 -16.17 1.77 9.98
CA GLY A 419 -15.88 0.37 9.66
C GLY A 419 -16.61 -0.65 10.54
N GLU A 420 -16.92 -0.31 11.79
CA GLU A 420 -17.74 -1.16 12.66
C GLU A 420 -19.20 -1.20 12.18
N ALA A 421 -19.73 -0.05 11.77
CA ALA A 421 -21.05 0.03 11.18
C ALA A 421 -21.13 -0.75 9.84
N VAL A 422 -20.09 -0.64 8.99
CA VAL A 422 -20.00 -1.42 7.74
C VAL A 422 -19.93 -2.92 8.03
N ALA A 423 -19.18 -3.35 9.03
CA ALA A 423 -19.09 -4.76 9.44
C ALA A 423 -20.45 -5.34 9.84
N ILE A 424 -21.20 -4.62 10.69
CA ILE A 424 -22.59 -4.97 11.04
C ILE A 424 -23.46 -5.02 9.79
N GLY A 425 -23.32 -4.03 8.91
CA GLY A 425 -24.07 -3.93 7.65
C GLY A 425 -23.80 -5.08 6.69
N LEU A 426 -22.57 -5.61 6.64
CA LEU A 426 -22.21 -6.79 5.82
C LEU A 426 -22.95 -8.04 6.29
N VAL A 427 -22.92 -8.33 7.60
CA VAL A 427 -23.60 -9.48 8.18
C VAL A 427 -25.13 -9.34 8.04
N PHE A 428 -25.66 -8.12 8.24
CA PHE A 428 -27.05 -7.84 8.00
C PHE A 428 -27.46 -8.10 6.54
N ALA A 429 -26.68 -7.60 5.58
CA ALA A 429 -26.95 -7.79 4.16
C ALA A 429 -26.89 -9.28 3.76
N ALA A 430 -25.99 -10.06 4.35
CA ALA A 430 -25.95 -11.51 4.16
C ALA A 430 -27.21 -12.21 4.71
N ARG A 431 -27.65 -11.87 5.93
CA ARG A 431 -28.89 -12.41 6.50
C ARG A 431 -30.12 -12.03 5.67
N LEU A 432 -30.16 -10.81 5.15
CA LEU A 432 -31.24 -10.35 4.26
C LEU A 432 -31.21 -11.10 2.93
N ALA A 433 -30.02 -11.31 2.35
CA ALA A 433 -29.86 -12.11 1.13
C ALA A 433 -30.34 -13.57 1.32
N ARG A 434 -30.01 -14.19 2.45
CA ARG A 434 -30.51 -15.52 2.82
C ARG A 434 -32.04 -15.55 2.93
N ARG A 435 -32.63 -14.57 3.64
CA ARG A 435 -34.08 -14.48 3.79
C ARG A 435 -34.81 -14.36 2.45
N LEU A 436 -34.19 -13.67 1.50
CA LEU A 436 -34.67 -13.56 0.12
C LEU A 436 -34.33 -14.78 -0.76
N GLY A 437 -33.72 -15.84 -0.20
CA GLY A 437 -33.38 -17.07 -0.92
C GLY A 437 -32.23 -16.92 -1.92
N ARG A 438 -31.35 -15.92 -1.73
CA ARG A 438 -30.25 -15.63 -2.65
C ARG A 438 -28.95 -16.37 -2.29
N ILE A 439 -28.74 -16.66 -1.01
CA ILE A 439 -27.61 -17.42 -0.46
C ILE A 439 -28.12 -18.39 0.61
N ASP A 440 -27.29 -19.34 1.01
CA ASP A 440 -27.55 -20.33 2.06
C ASP A 440 -27.00 -19.92 3.44
N ASP A 441 -27.20 -20.77 4.44
CA ASP A 441 -26.73 -20.56 5.81
C ASP A 441 -25.20 -20.62 5.90
N ASP A 442 -24.53 -21.44 5.11
CA ASP A 442 -23.07 -21.56 5.12
C ASP A 442 -22.43 -20.24 4.65
N ARG A 443 -23.00 -19.58 3.65
CA ARG A 443 -22.52 -18.28 3.19
C ARG A 443 -22.75 -17.17 4.21
N VAL A 444 -23.84 -17.21 4.98
CA VAL A 444 -24.05 -16.29 6.12
C VAL A 444 -23.02 -16.54 7.21
N ALA A 445 -22.74 -17.80 7.54
CA ALA A 445 -21.72 -18.16 8.53
C ALA A 445 -20.33 -17.68 8.12
N GLU A 446 -20.00 -17.74 6.83
CA GLU A 446 -18.76 -17.18 6.29
C GLU A 446 -18.66 -15.67 6.53
N HIS A 447 -19.73 -14.90 6.29
CA HIS A 447 -19.75 -13.45 6.57
C HIS A 447 -19.47 -13.17 8.05
N VAL A 448 -20.12 -13.90 8.95
CA VAL A 448 -19.87 -13.77 10.38
C VAL A 448 -18.42 -14.09 10.73
N SER A 449 -17.90 -15.23 10.25
CA SER A 449 -16.55 -15.68 10.54
C SER A 449 -15.49 -14.70 10.04
N VAL A 450 -15.63 -14.16 8.82
CA VAL A 450 -14.70 -13.17 8.25
C VAL A 450 -14.71 -11.88 9.06
N VAL A 451 -15.90 -11.35 9.40
CA VAL A 451 -16.01 -10.14 10.21
C VAL A 451 -15.40 -10.33 11.60
N GLU A 452 -15.69 -11.46 12.25
CA GLU A 452 -15.13 -11.82 13.56
C GLU A 452 -13.62 -12.01 13.52
N SER A 453 -13.06 -12.53 12.43
CA SER A 453 -11.60 -12.69 12.26
C SER A 453 -10.85 -11.35 12.31
N TYR A 454 -11.51 -10.26 11.96
CA TYR A 454 -11.00 -8.90 12.10
C TYR A 454 -11.33 -8.25 13.47
N GLY A 455 -11.94 -8.98 14.40
CA GLY A 455 -12.35 -8.46 15.71
C GLY A 455 -13.45 -7.41 15.65
N LEU A 456 -14.31 -7.46 14.63
CA LEU A 456 -15.38 -6.50 14.37
C LEU A 456 -16.76 -7.02 14.83
N PRO A 457 -17.70 -6.14 15.17
CA PRO A 457 -19.06 -6.54 15.59
C PRO A 457 -19.87 -7.12 14.43
N THR A 458 -20.72 -8.11 14.73
CA THR A 458 -21.55 -8.86 13.76
C THR A 458 -23.05 -8.68 13.97
N SER A 459 -23.46 -7.91 14.98
CA SER A 459 -24.87 -7.75 15.35
C SER A 459 -25.26 -6.28 15.50
N VAL A 460 -26.50 -5.99 15.17
CA VAL A 460 -27.10 -4.67 15.41
C VAL A 460 -27.15 -4.42 16.91
N PRO A 461 -26.79 -3.21 17.42
CA PRO A 461 -26.89 -2.91 18.84
C PRO A 461 -28.28 -3.16 19.39
N PRO A 462 -28.41 -3.79 20.59
CA PRO A 462 -29.75 -4.12 21.17
C PRO A 462 -30.62 -2.90 21.42
N SER A 463 -30.03 -1.72 21.56
CA SER A 463 -30.72 -0.45 21.76
C SER A 463 -31.19 0.19 20.47
N ALA A 464 -30.93 -0.41 19.30
CA ALA A 464 -31.31 0.15 18.01
C ALA A 464 -32.81 0.07 17.81
N ASP A 465 -33.45 1.20 17.48
CA ASP A 465 -34.85 1.27 17.12
C ASP A 465 -35.02 0.88 15.63
N PRO A 466 -35.67 -0.25 15.33
CA PRO A 466 -35.91 -0.68 13.95
C PRO A 466 -36.64 0.35 13.09
N GLU A 467 -37.63 1.07 13.68
CA GLU A 467 -38.37 2.10 12.97
C GLU A 467 -37.50 3.30 12.59
N GLU A 468 -36.60 3.72 13.48
CA GLU A 468 -35.65 4.78 13.19
C GLU A 468 -34.69 4.37 12.08
N LEU A 469 -34.08 3.17 12.16
CA LEU A 469 -33.17 2.66 11.14
C LEU A 469 -33.86 2.55 9.77
N LEU A 470 -35.09 2.03 9.71
CA LEU A 470 -35.89 1.97 8.47
C LEU A 470 -36.15 3.36 7.89
N ARG A 471 -36.50 4.33 8.73
CA ARG A 471 -36.72 5.72 8.31
C ARG A 471 -35.42 6.36 7.75
N LEU A 472 -34.29 6.08 8.36
CA LEU A 472 -32.98 6.59 7.91
C LEU A 472 -32.54 5.93 6.59
N MET A 473 -32.66 4.61 6.47
CA MET A 473 -32.37 3.89 5.22
C MET A 473 -33.27 4.36 4.05
N ALA A 474 -34.53 4.74 4.32
CA ALA A 474 -35.44 5.26 3.30
C ALA A 474 -35.03 6.65 2.76
N ARG A 475 -34.28 7.45 3.54
CA ARG A 475 -33.79 8.78 3.11
C ARG A 475 -32.60 8.71 2.13
N ASP A 476 -31.78 7.66 2.23
CA ASP A 476 -30.54 7.54 1.45
C ASP A 476 -30.79 7.33 -0.05
N LYS A 477 -31.97 6.83 -0.47
CA LYS A 477 -32.33 6.70 -1.90
C LYS A 477 -33.80 6.94 -2.11
N LYS A 478 -34.14 7.84 -3.04
CA LYS A 478 -35.51 8.16 -3.54
C LYS A 478 -36.36 6.89 -3.68
N ALA A 479 -36.99 6.48 -2.58
CA ALA A 479 -37.77 5.23 -2.47
C ALA A 479 -39.15 5.42 -3.11
N LEU A 480 -39.21 5.50 -4.44
CA LEU A 480 -40.47 5.44 -5.17
C LEU A 480 -40.95 3.98 -5.39
N GLU A 481 -40.03 2.98 -5.27
CA GLU A 481 -40.33 1.56 -5.57
C GLU A 481 -39.72 0.56 -4.54
N GLY A 482 -39.58 0.93 -3.25
CA GLY A 482 -38.98 0.06 -2.22
C GLY A 482 -37.53 0.35 -1.92
N PHE A 483 -36.95 -0.41 -0.99
CA PHE A 483 -35.54 -0.23 -0.59
C PHE A 483 -34.56 -0.83 -1.60
N THR A 484 -33.39 -0.21 -1.73
CA THR A 484 -32.30 -0.71 -2.57
C THR A 484 -31.13 -1.11 -1.69
N PHE A 485 -30.63 -2.31 -1.89
CA PHE A 485 -29.47 -2.86 -1.19
C PHE A 485 -28.45 -3.41 -2.18
N VAL A 486 -27.21 -3.52 -1.75
CA VAL A 486 -26.28 -4.47 -2.34
C VAL A 486 -26.40 -5.76 -1.54
N LEU A 487 -26.75 -6.86 -2.19
CA LEU A 487 -26.95 -8.16 -1.56
C LEU A 487 -26.13 -9.23 -2.29
N ASP A 488 -25.61 -10.18 -1.52
CA ASP A 488 -24.89 -11.33 -2.08
C ASP A 488 -25.85 -12.28 -2.82
N GLY A 489 -25.31 -13.10 -3.70
CA GLY A 489 -26.05 -14.06 -4.50
C GLY A 489 -25.14 -15.06 -5.21
N PRO A 490 -25.67 -15.96 -6.06
CA PRO A 490 -24.90 -17.03 -6.69
C PRO A 490 -23.70 -16.58 -7.53
N GLY A 491 -23.61 -15.29 -7.83
CA GLY A 491 -22.51 -14.74 -8.61
C GLY A 491 -21.84 -13.57 -7.90
N GLY A 492 -21.89 -13.51 -6.57
CA GLY A 492 -21.36 -12.44 -5.73
C GLY A 492 -22.35 -11.28 -5.52
N PRO A 493 -21.91 -10.22 -4.83
CA PRO A 493 -22.74 -9.06 -4.48
C PRO A 493 -23.22 -8.28 -5.71
N GLU A 494 -24.49 -7.89 -5.70
CA GLU A 494 -25.12 -7.08 -6.75
C GLU A 494 -26.19 -6.14 -6.19
N VAL A 495 -26.56 -5.11 -6.94
CA VAL A 495 -27.60 -4.16 -6.57
C VAL A 495 -28.98 -4.81 -6.73
N VAL A 496 -29.76 -4.83 -5.67
CA VAL A 496 -31.14 -5.36 -5.60
C VAL A 496 -32.08 -4.25 -5.19
N THR A 497 -33.08 -3.98 -6.03
CA THR A 497 -34.11 -2.97 -5.81
C THR A 497 -35.43 -3.61 -5.37
N GLY A 498 -36.34 -2.83 -4.77
CA GLY A 498 -37.67 -3.30 -4.41
C GLY A 498 -37.71 -4.25 -3.22
N VAL A 499 -36.71 -4.20 -2.33
CA VAL A 499 -36.71 -5.03 -1.12
C VAL A 499 -37.85 -4.60 -0.18
N ASP A 500 -38.66 -5.57 0.26
CA ASP A 500 -39.81 -5.30 1.12
C ASP A 500 -39.38 -4.87 2.53
N ARG A 501 -40.02 -3.85 3.05
CA ARG A 501 -39.81 -3.35 4.42
C ARG A 501 -39.89 -4.46 5.47
N ARG A 502 -40.84 -5.40 5.32
CA ARG A 502 -41.07 -6.50 6.29
C ARG A 502 -39.86 -7.43 6.40
N ASP A 503 -39.16 -7.67 5.29
CA ASP A 503 -37.98 -8.53 5.28
C ASP A 503 -36.79 -7.84 5.99
N ILE A 504 -36.66 -6.53 5.79
CA ILE A 504 -35.63 -5.72 6.45
C ILE A 504 -35.87 -5.69 7.97
N GLU A 505 -37.11 -5.38 8.38
CA GLU A 505 -37.49 -5.31 9.78
C GLU A 505 -37.27 -6.64 10.52
N ALA A 506 -37.68 -7.76 9.88
CA ALA A 506 -37.48 -9.08 10.45
C ALA A 506 -35.99 -9.37 10.70
N VAL A 507 -35.09 -9.03 9.74
CA VAL A 507 -33.64 -9.25 9.89
C VAL A 507 -33.01 -8.33 10.95
N ILE A 508 -33.49 -7.09 11.11
CA ILE A 508 -33.04 -6.21 12.21
C ILE A 508 -33.38 -6.84 13.56
N VAL A 509 -34.61 -7.33 13.71
CA VAL A 509 -35.09 -7.94 14.97
C VAL A 509 -34.39 -9.29 15.24
N GLU A 510 -34.26 -10.15 14.24
CA GLU A 510 -33.53 -11.43 14.34
C GLU A 510 -32.02 -11.24 14.59
N GLY A 511 -31.43 -10.14 14.15
CA GLY A 511 -30.04 -9.82 14.27
C GLY A 511 -29.63 -9.11 15.56
N ALA A 512 -30.59 -8.78 16.43
CA ALA A 512 -30.32 -8.34 17.80
C ALA A 512 -29.83 -9.56 18.62
N PRO A 513 -28.74 -9.42 19.44
CA PRO A 513 -28.17 -10.52 20.20
C PRO A 513 -29.12 -11.07 21.26
#